data_ac29f5168f1af3a7f4f6b23318c11f0a
#
_entry.id   ac29f5168f1af3a7f4f6b23318c11f0a
#
_cell.length_a   1.000
_cell.length_b   1.000
_cell.length_c   1.000
_cell.angle_alpha   90.00
_cell.angle_beta   90.00
_cell.angle_gamma   90.00
#
_symmetry.space_group_name_H-M   'P 1'
#
loop_
_entity.id
_entity.type
_entity.pdbx_description
1 polymer ?
#
loop_
_entity_poly.entity_id
_entity_poly.type
_entity_poly.pdbx_seq_one_letter_code
_entity_poly.pdbx_strand_id
1 'polypeptide(L)'
;KTAYEIKECDWSSDVCSSDLVIASELVARARADGYTLLFAFAAFTITPFLHVKPPYDVLKDFAPISEVADQALFLIVHPGVTANTIKELVALSHAKRGGLMAGFTQPGSSTHLAAEIFKLKTGTTKSITSISYKGGAAAQIALLSGEVQISFITATAMLPQVKTGKIKVIATSASKRAPYLPDIPTFDESGVSGVEASPWQGLLAPAGTPRAIVGQLHGEVVKLLKQADVVERLAAMGAAPVGSSPAEFRNKLARELTVFAKIIPALGLQRN
;
A
#
# COMPACT_ATOMS: atom_id res chain seq x y z
N LYS A 1 -10.00 29.18 -12.26
CA LYS A 1 -8.94 29.69 -11.36
C LYS A 1 -9.24 29.21 -9.95
N THR A 2 -8.56 28.20 -9.50
CA THR A 2 -7.88 28.08 -8.19
C THR A 2 -7.24 26.70 -8.15
N ALA A 3 -5.98 26.64 -8.59
CA ALA A 3 -5.12 25.54 -8.23
C ALA A 3 -4.87 25.67 -6.73
N TYR A 4 -5.38 24.76 -5.92
CA TYR A 4 -4.90 24.60 -4.57
C TYR A 4 -3.52 23.99 -4.68
N GLU A 5 -2.52 24.77 -4.31
CA GLU A 5 -1.15 24.32 -4.12
C GLU A 5 -1.16 23.27 -3.01
N ILE A 6 -1.00 22.01 -3.37
CA ILE A 6 -0.78 20.93 -2.39
C ILE A 6 0.64 21.19 -1.86
N LYS A 7 0.75 21.80 -0.68
CA LYS A 7 2.01 21.85 0.07
C LYS A 7 2.48 20.41 0.28
N GLU A 8 3.79 20.20 0.17
CA GLU A 8 4.44 18.91 0.43
C GLU A 8 3.90 18.33 1.73
N CYS A 9 3.02 17.32 1.63
CA CYS A 9 2.54 16.57 2.77
C CYS A 9 3.69 15.68 3.26
N ASP A 10 4.09 15.86 4.50
CA ASP A 10 4.84 14.83 5.22
C ASP A 10 3.94 13.59 5.31
N TRP A 11 4.27 12.57 4.54
CA TRP A 11 3.52 11.31 4.42
C TRP A 11 3.37 10.53 5.73
N SER A 12 3.92 11.05 6.83
CA SER A 12 3.92 10.47 8.16
C SER A 12 2.88 11.07 9.11
N SER A 13 2.11 12.10 8.71
CA SER A 13 1.24 12.84 9.63
C SER A 13 -0.25 12.59 9.42
N ASP A 14 -1.03 12.64 10.51
CA ASP A 14 -2.51 12.56 10.52
C ASP A 14 -3.17 13.65 9.66
N VAL A 15 -2.48 14.75 9.41
CA VAL A 15 -2.89 15.87 8.54
C VAL A 15 -3.12 15.41 7.11
N CYS A 16 -2.29 14.49 6.59
CA CYS A 16 -2.43 14.00 5.22
C CYS A 16 -3.70 13.13 5.03
N SER A 17 -4.15 12.44 6.07
CA SER A 17 -5.37 11.63 6.05
C SER A 17 -6.63 12.51 6.00
N SER A 18 -6.69 13.60 6.77
CA SER A 18 -7.80 14.53 6.76
C SER A 18 -7.93 15.27 5.43
N ASP A 19 -6.82 15.68 4.83
CA ASP A 19 -6.80 16.37 3.54
C ASP A 19 -7.28 15.46 2.41
N LEU A 20 -6.97 14.16 2.46
CA LEU A 20 -7.47 13.17 1.50
C LEU A 20 -9.00 13.01 1.59
N VAL A 21 -9.57 13.04 2.81
CA VAL A 21 -11.02 12.98 3.02
C VAL A 21 -11.68 14.19 2.38
N ILE A 22 -11.20 15.40 2.68
CA ILE A 22 -11.72 16.65 2.14
C ILE A 22 -11.62 16.67 0.61
N ALA A 23 -10.46 16.31 0.05
CA ALA A 23 -10.25 16.23 -1.40
C ALA A 23 -11.20 15.23 -2.05
N SER A 24 -11.38 14.05 -1.45
CA SER A 24 -12.29 13.02 -1.96
C SER A 24 -13.74 13.49 -1.96
N GLU A 25 -14.21 14.12 -0.87
CA GLU A 25 -15.57 14.67 -0.81
C GLU A 25 -15.80 15.79 -1.83
N LEU A 26 -14.81 16.68 -2.03
CA LEU A 26 -14.89 17.75 -3.02
C LEU A 26 -15.04 17.19 -4.44
N VAL A 27 -14.22 16.18 -4.78
CA VAL A 27 -14.27 15.56 -6.11
C VAL A 27 -15.55 14.74 -6.27
N ALA A 28 -16.01 14.00 -5.26
CA ALA A 28 -17.27 13.24 -5.31
C ALA A 28 -18.49 14.13 -5.65
N ARG A 29 -18.47 15.39 -5.23
CA ARG A 29 -19.54 16.37 -5.45
C ARG A 29 -19.30 17.30 -6.66
N ALA A 30 -18.14 17.18 -7.31
CA ALA A 30 -17.80 18.03 -8.45
C ALA A 30 -18.59 17.64 -9.72
N ARG A 31 -18.58 18.54 -10.71
CA ARG A 31 -19.20 18.27 -12.01
C ARG A 31 -18.45 17.14 -12.72
N ALA A 32 -19.21 16.21 -13.29
CA ALA A 32 -18.69 15.05 -14.00
C ALA A 32 -18.32 15.40 -15.47
N ASP A 33 -17.56 16.48 -15.69
CA ASP A 33 -17.20 17.03 -16.99
C ASP A 33 -15.74 16.73 -17.40
N GLY A 34 -14.98 16.04 -16.51
CA GLY A 34 -13.60 15.63 -16.75
C GLY A 34 -12.53 16.67 -16.40
N TYR A 35 -12.93 17.85 -15.87
CA TYR A 35 -11.98 18.90 -15.47
C TYR A 35 -11.60 18.83 -13.99
N THR A 36 -12.34 18.08 -13.19
CA THR A 36 -12.00 17.83 -11.78
C THR A 36 -11.65 16.36 -11.60
N LEU A 37 -10.46 16.09 -11.11
CA LEU A 37 -9.91 14.74 -10.93
C LEU A 37 -9.38 14.57 -9.52
N LEU A 38 -9.44 13.35 -9.00
CA LEU A 38 -8.82 12.94 -7.74
C LEU A 38 -7.58 12.11 -8.05
N PHE A 39 -6.42 12.54 -7.56
CA PHE A 39 -5.24 11.70 -7.48
C PHE A 39 -5.22 11.05 -6.11
N ALA A 40 -5.58 9.77 -6.06
CA ALA A 40 -5.78 9.02 -4.82
C ALA A 40 -4.62 8.06 -4.55
N PHE A 41 -4.54 7.64 -3.30
CA PHE A 41 -3.55 6.71 -2.75
C PHE A 41 -4.27 5.56 -2.05
N ALA A 42 -3.55 4.53 -1.65
CA ALA A 42 -4.12 3.36 -0.96
C ALA A 42 -5.00 3.70 0.26
N ALA A 43 -4.72 4.79 0.97
CA ALA A 43 -5.57 5.26 2.07
C ALA A 43 -7.01 5.59 1.64
N PHE A 44 -7.25 5.88 0.36
CA PHE A 44 -8.57 6.15 -0.19
C PHE A 44 -9.56 4.99 0.00
N THR A 45 -9.11 3.76 -0.13
CA THR A 45 -9.93 2.55 0.08
C THR A 45 -10.05 2.15 1.55
N ILE A 46 -9.14 2.61 2.39
CA ILE A 46 -9.10 2.29 3.83
C ILE A 46 -9.98 3.25 4.63
N THR A 47 -9.92 4.53 4.31
CA THR A 47 -10.59 5.63 5.03
C THR A 47 -12.07 5.38 5.31
N PRO A 48 -12.90 4.89 4.37
CA PRO A 48 -14.31 4.62 4.65
C PRO A 48 -14.57 3.67 5.82
N PHE A 49 -13.62 2.77 6.13
CA PHE A 49 -13.77 1.82 7.24
C PHE A 49 -13.35 2.40 8.60
N LEU A 50 -12.61 3.50 8.60
CA LEU A 50 -12.16 4.17 9.82
C LEU A 50 -13.18 5.16 10.38
N HIS A 51 -14.22 5.49 9.62
CA HIS A 51 -15.28 6.42 10.00
C HIS A 51 -16.59 5.70 10.31
N VAL A 52 -17.30 6.14 11.35
CA VAL A 52 -18.66 5.65 11.67
C VAL A 52 -19.62 5.97 10.53
N LYS A 53 -19.49 7.16 9.95
CA LYS A 53 -20.22 7.59 8.76
C LYS A 53 -19.20 7.83 7.65
N PRO A 54 -19.06 6.89 6.70
CA PRO A 54 -18.09 7.04 5.61
C PRO A 54 -18.31 8.35 4.85
N PRO A 55 -17.24 9.13 4.61
CA PRO A 55 -17.36 10.43 3.94
C PRO A 55 -17.70 10.29 2.45
N TYR A 56 -17.44 9.15 1.84
CA TYR A 56 -17.70 8.82 0.43
C TYR A 56 -17.80 7.31 0.23
N ASP A 57 -18.42 6.91 -0.90
CA ASP A 57 -18.44 5.53 -1.39
C ASP A 57 -17.45 5.39 -2.56
N VAL A 58 -16.40 4.60 -2.36
CA VAL A 58 -15.31 4.41 -3.33
C VAL A 58 -15.80 3.97 -4.72
N LEU A 59 -16.84 3.15 -4.79
CA LEU A 59 -17.30 2.56 -6.05
C LEU A 59 -18.51 3.29 -6.66
N LYS A 60 -19.27 4.06 -5.86
CA LYS A 60 -20.45 4.78 -6.32
C LYS A 60 -20.18 6.22 -6.67
N ASP A 61 -19.31 6.89 -5.90
CA ASP A 61 -19.09 8.33 -6.03
C ASP A 61 -17.97 8.67 -7.03
N PHE A 62 -17.23 7.64 -7.52
CA PHE A 62 -16.09 7.85 -8.41
C PHE A 62 -16.11 6.94 -9.65
N ALA A 63 -15.58 7.47 -10.74
CA ALA A 63 -15.25 6.76 -11.96
C ALA A 63 -13.73 6.56 -12.02
N PRO A 64 -13.20 5.33 -11.81
CA PRO A 64 -11.77 5.05 -11.93
C PRO A 64 -11.29 5.28 -13.37
N ILE A 65 -10.13 5.93 -13.52
CA ILE A 65 -9.48 6.21 -14.81
C ILE A 65 -8.33 5.23 -15.01
N SER A 66 -7.36 5.21 -14.08
CA SER A 66 -6.20 4.33 -14.14
C SER A 66 -5.49 4.25 -12.79
N GLU A 67 -5.02 3.10 -12.43
CA GLU A 67 -3.90 2.98 -11.50
C GLU A 67 -2.64 3.46 -12.24
N VAL A 68 -2.03 4.51 -11.71
CA VAL A 68 -0.90 5.18 -12.34
C VAL A 68 0.40 4.47 -11.99
N ALA A 69 0.61 4.22 -10.71
CA ALA A 69 1.81 3.58 -10.20
C ALA A 69 1.51 2.71 -8.98
N ASP A 70 2.33 1.71 -8.77
CA ASP A 70 2.30 0.82 -7.62
C ASP A 70 3.69 0.70 -6.99
N GLN A 71 3.73 0.60 -5.66
CA GLN A 71 4.95 0.37 -4.92
C GLN A 71 4.89 -0.98 -4.22
N ALA A 72 5.81 -1.87 -4.57
CA ALA A 72 5.91 -3.14 -3.87
C ALA A 72 6.35 -2.94 -2.41
N LEU A 73 5.72 -3.64 -1.49
CA LEU A 73 6.22 -3.85 -0.16
C LEU A 73 7.08 -5.13 -0.12
N PHE A 74 8.11 -5.08 0.69
CA PHE A 74 8.99 -6.21 0.93
C PHE A 74 8.83 -6.66 2.37
N LEU A 75 8.61 -7.95 2.57
CA LEU A 75 8.71 -8.60 3.88
C LEU A 75 10.18 -8.74 4.20
N ILE A 76 10.63 -8.03 5.22
CA ILE A 76 12.00 -8.03 5.68
C ILE A 76 12.11 -8.53 7.10
N VAL A 77 13.27 -9.10 7.44
CA VAL A 77 13.56 -9.57 8.79
C VAL A 77 14.93 -9.10 9.25
N HIS A 78 15.09 -8.98 10.58
CA HIS A 78 16.38 -8.74 11.20
C HIS A 78 17.34 -9.90 10.88
N PRO A 79 18.64 -9.67 10.64
CA PRO A 79 19.62 -10.73 10.28
C PRO A 79 19.70 -11.87 11.28
N GLY A 80 19.44 -11.61 12.56
CA GLY A 80 19.40 -12.64 13.62
C GLY A 80 18.22 -13.60 13.53
N VAL A 81 17.23 -13.36 12.65
CA VAL A 81 16.14 -14.31 12.37
C VAL A 81 16.68 -15.42 11.47
N THR A 82 16.57 -16.67 11.89
CA THR A 82 17.12 -17.82 11.14
C THR A 82 16.35 -18.19 9.90
N ALA A 83 15.08 -17.73 9.78
CA ALA A 83 14.24 -17.98 8.62
C ALA A 83 14.72 -17.23 7.35
N ASN A 84 14.68 -17.90 6.20
CA ASN A 84 14.99 -17.36 4.88
C ASN A 84 13.80 -17.46 3.90
N THR A 85 12.74 -18.14 4.31
CA THR A 85 11.50 -18.33 3.54
C THR A 85 10.29 -17.99 4.41
N ILE A 86 9.15 -17.71 3.76
CA ILE A 86 7.87 -17.50 4.48
C ILE A 86 7.53 -18.73 5.33
N LYS A 87 7.68 -19.94 4.78
CA LYS A 87 7.40 -21.20 5.49
C LYS A 87 8.23 -21.34 6.76
N GLU A 88 9.53 -21.04 6.69
CA GLU A 88 10.42 -21.07 7.84
C GLU A 88 10.06 -19.98 8.86
N LEU A 89 9.70 -18.79 8.39
CA LEU A 89 9.30 -17.66 9.25
C LEU A 89 8.02 -17.99 10.04
N VAL A 90 7.05 -18.60 9.38
CA VAL A 90 5.81 -19.09 10.01
C VAL A 90 6.11 -20.16 11.05
N ALA A 91 6.92 -21.17 10.71
CA ALA A 91 7.32 -22.22 11.64
C ALA A 91 8.07 -21.64 12.85
N LEU A 92 9.00 -20.71 12.62
CA LEU A 92 9.73 -20.03 13.68
C LEU A 92 8.81 -19.23 14.61
N SER A 93 7.80 -18.53 14.05
CA SER A 93 6.86 -17.74 14.84
C SER A 93 6.05 -18.61 15.82
N HIS A 94 5.69 -19.83 15.41
CA HIS A 94 4.97 -20.76 16.27
C HIS A 94 5.87 -21.46 17.30
N ALA A 95 7.13 -21.73 16.94
CA ALA A 95 8.08 -22.40 17.82
C ALA A 95 8.66 -21.49 18.91
N LYS A 96 8.79 -20.19 18.63
CA LYS A 96 9.41 -19.24 19.55
C LYS A 96 8.44 -18.90 20.70
N ARG A 97 8.88 -19.13 21.93
CA ARG A 97 8.14 -18.69 23.13
C ARG A 97 7.97 -17.17 23.11
N GLY A 98 6.73 -16.70 23.16
CA GLY A 98 6.38 -15.29 23.03
C GLY A 98 6.23 -14.81 21.57
N GLY A 99 6.45 -15.69 20.59
CA GLY A 99 6.26 -15.37 19.16
C GLY A 99 7.32 -14.43 18.58
N LEU A 100 6.96 -13.75 17.50
CA LEU A 100 7.76 -12.72 16.84
C LEU A 100 7.04 -11.37 16.91
N MET A 101 7.78 -10.27 16.76
CA MET A 101 7.23 -8.92 16.69
C MET A 101 7.42 -8.34 15.29
N ALA A 102 6.34 -7.77 14.75
CA ALA A 102 6.33 -7.09 13.47
C ALA A 102 6.15 -5.58 13.67
N GLY A 103 7.13 -4.79 13.22
CA GLY A 103 7.09 -3.33 13.29
C GLY A 103 6.39 -2.72 12.07
N PHE A 104 5.52 -1.73 12.29
CA PHE A 104 4.85 -0.96 11.24
C PHE A 104 4.76 0.53 11.61
N THR A 105 4.42 1.40 10.64
CA THR A 105 4.49 2.85 10.83
C THR A 105 3.37 3.39 11.72
N GLN A 106 2.12 3.15 11.36
CA GLN A 106 0.96 3.60 12.12
C GLN A 106 -0.26 2.73 11.82
N PRO A 107 -1.26 2.68 12.71
CA PRO A 107 -2.50 1.95 12.47
C PRO A 107 -3.17 2.40 11.16
N GLY A 108 -3.61 1.43 10.32
CA GLY A 108 -4.21 1.70 9.02
C GLY A 108 -3.25 2.00 7.88
N SER A 109 -1.93 2.09 8.12
CA SER A 109 -0.95 2.23 7.03
C SER A 109 -0.85 0.97 6.16
N SER A 110 -0.34 1.11 4.93
CA SER A 110 -0.10 -0.04 4.05
C SER A 110 0.82 -1.08 4.69
N THR A 111 1.83 -0.66 5.45
CA THR A 111 2.73 -1.56 6.17
C THR A 111 2.04 -2.32 7.30
N HIS A 112 1.11 -1.66 8.03
CA HIS A 112 0.26 -2.32 9.03
C HIS A 112 -0.67 -3.34 8.38
N LEU A 113 -1.39 -2.94 7.33
CA LEU A 113 -2.32 -3.83 6.64
C LEU A 113 -1.59 -5.02 6.01
N ALA A 114 -0.42 -4.82 5.41
CA ALA A 114 0.40 -5.91 4.89
C ALA A 114 0.76 -6.92 5.98
N ALA A 115 1.16 -6.45 7.17
CA ALA A 115 1.48 -7.32 8.29
C ALA A 115 0.24 -8.09 8.76
N GLU A 116 -0.91 -7.44 8.89
CA GLU A 116 -2.13 -8.10 9.36
C GLU A 116 -2.72 -9.08 8.33
N ILE A 117 -2.69 -8.72 7.04
CA ILE A 117 -3.08 -9.65 5.97
C ILE A 117 -2.17 -10.86 5.96
N PHE A 118 -0.85 -10.65 6.05
CA PHE A 118 0.13 -11.72 6.14
C PHE A 118 -0.17 -12.65 7.32
N LYS A 119 -0.38 -12.12 8.52
CA LYS A 119 -0.72 -12.88 9.72
C LYS A 119 -2.01 -13.71 9.53
N LEU A 120 -3.04 -13.10 8.94
CA LEU A 120 -4.30 -13.76 8.68
C LEU A 120 -4.12 -14.92 7.68
N LYS A 121 -3.42 -14.66 6.56
CA LYS A 121 -3.20 -15.65 5.50
C LYS A 121 -2.31 -16.81 5.92
N THR A 122 -1.38 -16.58 6.83
CA THR A 122 -0.44 -17.59 7.32
C THR A 122 -0.86 -18.24 8.64
N GLY A 123 -1.99 -17.83 9.24
CA GLY A 123 -2.45 -18.34 10.53
C GLY A 123 -1.59 -17.91 11.72
N THR A 124 -0.79 -16.85 11.58
CA THR A 124 0.17 -16.41 12.61
C THR A 124 -0.35 -15.26 13.49
N THR A 125 -1.65 -15.00 13.51
CA THR A 125 -2.26 -13.91 14.28
C THR A 125 -1.98 -13.96 15.80
N LYS A 126 -1.77 -15.16 16.34
CA LYS A 126 -1.44 -15.36 17.77
C LYS A 126 0.08 -15.46 18.02
N SER A 127 0.88 -15.69 17.02
CA SER A 127 2.34 -15.91 17.13
C SER A 127 3.18 -14.75 16.58
N ILE A 128 2.54 -13.73 15.95
CA ILE A 128 3.20 -12.50 15.53
C ILE A 128 2.43 -11.31 16.11
N THR A 129 3.11 -10.52 16.95
CA THR A 129 2.55 -9.31 17.56
C THR A 129 2.94 -8.09 16.74
N SER A 130 1.97 -7.26 16.39
CA SER A 130 2.18 -6.01 15.63
C SER A 130 2.48 -4.85 16.58
N ILE A 131 3.56 -4.10 16.30
CA ILE A 131 4.04 -2.97 17.10
C ILE A 131 4.04 -1.70 16.23
N SER A 132 3.36 -0.67 16.69
CA SER A 132 3.24 0.63 16.00
C SER A 132 4.39 1.57 16.39
N TYR A 133 4.95 2.25 15.39
CA TYR A 133 5.99 3.28 15.56
C TYR A 133 5.58 4.60 14.92
N LYS A 134 6.11 5.70 15.43
CA LYS A 134 5.89 7.05 14.85
C LYS A 134 6.75 7.23 13.58
N GLY A 135 6.23 6.73 12.44
CA GLY A 135 6.86 6.86 11.14
C GLY A 135 7.84 5.74 10.77
N GLY A 136 8.23 5.72 9.48
CA GLY A 136 9.07 4.66 8.91
C GLY A 136 10.49 4.59 9.50
N ALA A 137 11.08 5.74 9.83
CA ALA A 137 12.42 5.78 10.41
C ALA A 137 12.48 5.07 11.77
N ALA A 138 11.50 5.31 12.65
CA ALA A 138 11.43 4.67 13.96
C ALA A 138 11.21 3.15 13.85
N ALA A 139 10.29 2.71 12.96
CA ALA A 139 10.07 1.29 12.69
C ALA A 139 11.33 0.61 12.13
N GLN A 140 12.08 1.31 11.28
CA GLN A 140 13.34 0.81 10.72
C GLN A 140 14.44 0.68 11.79
N ILE A 141 14.58 1.65 12.69
CA ILE A 141 15.52 1.58 13.81
C ILE A 141 15.20 0.39 14.71
N ALA A 142 13.92 0.17 15.05
CA ALA A 142 13.47 -0.95 15.85
C ALA A 142 13.79 -2.31 15.19
N LEU A 143 13.67 -2.41 13.87
CA LEU A 143 14.06 -3.61 13.14
C LEU A 143 15.60 -3.81 13.17
N LEU A 144 16.37 -2.74 12.90
CA LEU A 144 17.83 -2.81 12.85
C LEU A 144 18.46 -3.12 14.21
N SER A 145 17.82 -2.70 15.31
CA SER A 145 18.23 -3.03 16.69
C SER A 145 17.80 -4.43 17.14
N GLY A 146 16.92 -5.11 16.37
CA GLY A 146 16.35 -6.40 16.74
C GLY A 146 15.21 -6.32 17.76
N GLU A 147 14.74 -5.11 18.11
CA GLU A 147 13.56 -4.91 18.96
C GLU A 147 12.33 -5.57 18.33
N VAL A 148 12.11 -5.37 17.01
CA VAL A 148 11.18 -6.16 16.22
C VAL A 148 11.95 -7.05 15.23
N GLN A 149 11.39 -8.21 14.91
CA GLN A 149 12.04 -9.19 14.04
C GLN A 149 11.59 -9.10 12.60
N ILE A 150 10.41 -8.54 12.35
CA ILE A 150 9.72 -8.51 11.05
C ILE A 150 9.31 -7.06 10.76
N SER A 151 9.36 -6.66 9.50
CA SER A 151 8.72 -5.43 9.03
C SER A 151 8.32 -5.53 7.56
N PHE A 152 7.46 -4.61 7.13
CA PHE A 152 7.12 -4.39 5.72
C PHE A 152 7.61 -3.00 5.33
N ILE A 153 8.27 -2.89 4.17
CA ILE A 153 8.97 -1.67 3.78
C ILE A 153 8.99 -1.53 2.25
N THR A 154 9.04 -0.32 1.73
CA THR A 154 9.20 -0.07 0.30
C THR A 154 10.65 -0.28 -0.18
N ALA A 155 10.83 -0.47 -1.49
CA ALA A 155 12.14 -0.69 -2.09
C ALA A 155 13.16 0.42 -1.77
N THR A 156 12.74 1.69 -1.85
CA THR A 156 13.60 2.86 -1.61
C THR A 156 14.20 2.86 -0.21
N ALA A 157 13.41 2.52 0.80
CA ALA A 157 13.87 2.47 2.18
C ALA A 157 14.70 1.18 2.47
N MET A 158 14.44 0.09 1.74
CA MET A 158 15.06 -1.22 1.94
C MET A 158 16.44 -1.36 1.29
N LEU A 159 16.59 -0.94 0.03
CA LEU A 159 17.78 -1.23 -0.78
C LEU A 159 19.12 -0.82 -0.12
N PRO A 160 19.26 0.35 0.54
CA PRO A 160 20.48 0.71 1.22
C PRO A 160 20.85 -0.26 2.36
N GLN A 161 19.85 -0.82 3.05
CA GLN A 161 20.03 -1.72 4.18
C GLN A 161 20.38 -3.15 3.75
N VAL A 162 19.79 -3.61 2.63
CA VAL A 162 20.11 -4.90 2.01
C VAL A 162 21.58 -4.94 1.57
N LYS A 163 22.04 -3.88 0.87
CA LYS A 163 23.44 -3.78 0.40
C LYS A 163 24.48 -3.85 1.54
N THR A 164 24.08 -3.42 2.73
CA THR A 164 24.97 -3.46 3.91
C THR A 164 24.77 -4.71 4.79
N GLY A 165 23.91 -5.64 4.38
CA GLY A 165 23.62 -6.87 5.14
C GLY A 165 22.88 -6.65 6.46
N LYS A 166 22.34 -5.46 6.68
CA LYS A 166 21.64 -5.10 7.92
C LYS A 166 20.23 -5.65 8.03
N ILE A 167 19.65 -6.11 6.92
CA ILE A 167 18.35 -6.78 6.86
C ILE A 167 18.38 -7.92 5.85
N LYS A 168 17.48 -8.89 6.02
CA LYS A 168 17.21 -9.94 5.03
C LYS A 168 15.84 -9.72 4.41
N VAL A 169 15.73 -9.95 3.10
CA VAL A 169 14.45 -9.87 2.37
C VAL A 169 13.91 -11.28 2.20
N ILE A 170 12.65 -11.50 2.53
CA ILE A 170 12.00 -12.81 2.47
C ILE A 170 11.09 -12.94 1.25
N ALA A 171 10.28 -11.91 0.96
CA ALA A 171 9.35 -11.91 -0.16
C ALA A 171 8.93 -10.49 -0.55
N THR A 172 8.29 -10.34 -1.71
CA THR A 172 7.71 -9.08 -2.18
C THR A 172 6.20 -9.21 -2.45
N SER A 173 5.46 -8.13 -2.21
CA SER A 173 4.03 -8.02 -2.55
C SER A 173 3.78 -7.74 -4.03
N ALA A 174 4.82 -7.51 -4.82
CA ALA A 174 4.70 -7.31 -6.25
C ALA A 174 4.12 -8.55 -6.95
N SER A 175 3.40 -8.35 -8.06
CA SER A 175 2.90 -9.45 -8.89
C SER A 175 3.99 -10.23 -9.62
N LYS A 176 5.18 -9.66 -9.73
CA LYS A 176 6.39 -10.26 -10.33
C LYS A 176 7.59 -9.90 -9.48
N ARG A 177 8.64 -10.72 -9.56
CA ARG A 177 9.91 -10.42 -8.89
C ARG A 177 10.50 -9.11 -9.36
N ALA A 178 11.07 -8.34 -8.41
CA ALA A 178 11.72 -7.08 -8.75
C ALA A 178 13.00 -7.33 -9.54
N PRO A 179 13.25 -6.64 -10.69
CA PRO A 179 14.45 -6.84 -11.50
C PRO A 179 15.77 -6.61 -10.75
N TYR A 180 15.75 -5.76 -9.74
CA TYR A 180 16.91 -5.45 -8.89
C TYR A 180 17.09 -6.42 -7.71
N LEU A 181 16.16 -7.37 -7.50
CA LEU A 181 16.20 -8.45 -6.52
C LEU A 181 15.56 -9.72 -7.11
N PRO A 182 16.15 -10.31 -8.16
CA PRO A 182 15.53 -11.41 -8.91
C PRO A 182 15.41 -12.71 -8.09
N ASP A 183 16.21 -12.85 -7.04
CA ASP A 183 16.20 -14.03 -6.17
C ASP A 183 15.07 -13.98 -5.13
N ILE A 184 14.46 -12.80 -4.90
CA ILE A 184 13.39 -12.64 -3.92
C ILE A 184 12.05 -13.04 -4.55
N PRO A 185 11.38 -14.07 -4.01
CA PRO A 185 10.10 -14.53 -4.52
C PRO A 185 8.98 -13.54 -4.20
N THR A 186 7.90 -13.62 -4.97
CA THR A 186 6.64 -12.96 -4.60
C THR A 186 5.93 -13.74 -3.49
N PHE A 187 4.94 -13.13 -2.84
CA PHE A 187 4.09 -13.83 -1.88
C PHE A 187 3.35 -15.00 -2.55
N ASP A 188 2.87 -14.82 -3.78
CA ASP A 188 2.17 -15.85 -4.53
C ASP A 188 3.09 -17.05 -4.84
N GLU A 189 4.32 -16.82 -5.29
CA GLU A 189 5.32 -17.86 -5.50
C GLU A 189 5.69 -18.58 -4.18
N SER A 190 5.55 -17.91 -3.05
CA SER A 190 5.78 -18.47 -1.72
C SER A 190 4.55 -19.17 -1.11
N GLY A 191 3.46 -19.28 -1.87
CA GLY A 191 2.22 -19.96 -1.45
C GLY A 191 1.31 -19.12 -0.53
N VAL A 192 1.49 -17.82 -0.47
CA VAL A 192 0.68 -16.90 0.36
C VAL A 192 0.05 -15.84 -0.52
N SER A 193 -1.05 -16.21 -1.19
CA SER A 193 -1.74 -15.31 -2.10
C SER A 193 -2.60 -14.27 -1.40
N GLY A 194 -2.73 -13.09 -2.04
CA GLY A 194 -3.62 -12.02 -1.62
C GLY A 194 -3.07 -11.20 -0.44
N VAL A 195 -1.75 -11.07 -0.31
CA VAL A 195 -1.09 -10.07 0.54
C VAL A 195 -0.96 -8.78 -0.29
N GLU A 196 -2.12 -8.25 -0.69
CA GLU A 196 -2.21 -7.03 -1.49
C GLU A 196 -2.46 -5.85 -0.55
N ALA A 197 -1.40 -5.17 -0.13
CA ALA A 197 -1.47 -3.91 0.60
C ALA A 197 -0.43 -2.92 0.05
N SER A 198 -0.19 -2.99 -1.26
CA SER A 198 0.77 -2.12 -1.94
C SER A 198 0.33 -0.65 -1.85
N PRO A 199 1.24 0.27 -1.56
CA PRO A 199 0.99 1.69 -1.75
C PRO A 199 0.83 1.98 -3.24
N TRP A 200 -0.39 2.14 -3.71
CA TRP A 200 -0.69 2.51 -5.08
C TRP A 200 -1.06 3.99 -5.21
N GLN A 201 -0.92 4.54 -6.42
CA GLN A 201 -1.40 5.84 -6.83
C GLN A 201 -2.33 5.67 -8.03
N GLY A 202 -3.47 6.36 -8.00
CA GLY A 202 -4.46 6.24 -9.07
C GLY A 202 -5.23 7.51 -9.33
N LEU A 203 -5.73 7.62 -10.54
CA LEU A 203 -6.53 8.75 -11.00
C LEU A 203 -7.99 8.35 -11.11
N LEU A 204 -8.87 9.17 -10.50
CA LEU A 204 -10.31 9.00 -10.53
C LEU A 204 -11.00 10.31 -10.93
N ALA A 205 -12.19 10.19 -11.51
CA ALA A 205 -13.10 11.31 -11.79
C ALA A 205 -14.37 11.18 -10.94
N PRO A 206 -15.23 12.23 -10.84
CA PRO A 206 -16.55 12.11 -10.27
C PRO A 206 -17.39 11.02 -10.95
N ALA A 207 -18.26 10.36 -10.19
CA ALA A 207 -19.23 9.43 -10.78
C ALA A 207 -20.07 10.12 -11.86
N GLY A 208 -20.45 9.36 -12.90
CA GLY A 208 -21.21 9.92 -14.03
C GLY A 208 -20.36 10.63 -15.09
N THR A 209 -19.03 10.76 -14.90
CA THR A 209 -18.15 11.24 -15.98
C THR A 209 -18.30 10.35 -17.22
N PRO A 210 -18.58 10.94 -18.42
CA PRO A 210 -18.81 10.18 -19.64
C PRO A 210 -17.68 9.21 -19.96
N ARG A 211 -18.03 7.99 -20.37
CA ARG A 211 -17.04 6.95 -20.70
C ARG A 211 -16.01 7.39 -21.74
N ALA A 212 -16.42 8.24 -22.69
CA ALA A 212 -15.51 8.80 -23.70
C ALA A 212 -14.40 9.66 -23.07
N ILE A 213 -14.75 10.50 -22.07
CA ILE A 213 -13.79 11.33 -21.33
C ILE A 213 -12.87 10.45 -20.48
N VAL A 214 -13.41 9.47 -19.75
CA VAL A 214 -12.61 8.52 -18.98
C VAL A 214 -11.61 7.77 -19.89
N GLY A 215 -12.06 7.32 -21.06
CA GLY A 215 -11.20 6.63 -22.04
C GLY A 215 -10.11 7.53 -22.60
N GLN A 216 -10.43 8.80 -22.88
CA GLN A 216 -9.45 9.77 -23.34
C GLN A 216 -8.38 10.05 -22.27
N LEU A 217 -8.79 10.32 -21.04
CA LEU A 217 -7.87 10.54 -19.91
C LEU A 217 -6.99 9.33 -19.65
N HIS A 218 -7.55 8.12 -19.66
CA HIS A 218 -6.79 6.89 -19.56
C HIS A 218 -5.73 6.78 -20.67
N GLY A 219 -6.12 7.07 -21.91
CA GLY A 219 -5.19 7.05 -23.05
C GLY A 219 -4.00 7.98 -22.85
N GLU A 220 -4.21 9.19 -22.32
CA GLU A 220 -3.13 10.15 -22.03
C GLU A 220 -2.26 9.67 -20.86
N VAL A 221 -2.84 9.12 -19.79
CA VAL A 221 -2.08 8.51 -18.68
C VAL A 221 -1.15 7.41 -19.20
N VAL A 222 -1.66 6.48 -20.02
CA VAL A 222 -0.85 5.38 -20.57
C VAL A 222 0.29 5.90 -21.46
N LYS A 223 0.06 6.98 -22.23
CA LYS A 223 1.13 7.61 -23.02
C LYS A 223 2.21 8.22 -22.14
N LEU A 224 1.84 8.95 -21.09
CA LEU A 224 2.77 9.55 -20.14
C LEU A 224 3.62 8.48 -19.42
N LEU A 225 3.01 7.39 -18.98
CA LEU A 225 3.71 6.31 -18.28
C LEU A 225 4.71 5.53 -19.15
N LYS A 226 4.70 5.72 -20.47
CA LYS A 226 5.69 5.16 -21.41
C LYS A 226 6.88 6.09 -21.65
N GLN A 227 6.86 7.33 -21.19
CA GLN A 227 7.95 8.26 -21.35
C GLN A 227 9.13 7.88 -20.45
N ALA A 228 10.35 7.89 -20.99
CA ALA A 228 11.54 7.43 -20.30
C ALA A 228 11.80 8.20 -18.99
N ASP A 229 11.65 9.53 -19.03
CA ASP A 229 11.84 10.39 -17.87
C ASP A 229 10.81 10.13 -16.75
N VAL A 230 9.57 9.80 -17.12
CA VAL A 230 8.52 9.41 -16.15
C VAL A 230 8.85 8.06 -15.53
N VAL A 231 9.26 7.09 -16.33
CA VAL A 231 9.67 5.75 -15.84
C VAL A 231 10.86 5.86 -14.89
N GLU A 232 11.88 6.67 -15.24
CA GLU A 232 13.05 6.88 -14.37
C GLU A 232 12.68 7.55 -13.04
N ARG A 233 11.82 8.57 -13.07
CA ARG A 233 11.35 9.23 -11.83
C ARG A 233 10.55 8.29 -10.93
N LEU A 234 9.65 7.50 -11.50
CA LEU A 234 8.90 6.49 -10.73
C LEU A 234 9.85 5.45 -10.14
N ALA A 235 10.80 4.95 -10.92
CA ALA A 235 11.79 4.00 -10.44
C ALA A 235 12.67 4.57 -9.31
N ALA A 236 13.08 5.85 -9.40
CA ALA A 236 13.80 6.54 -8.32
C ALA A 236 12.98 6.63 -7.02
N MET A 237 11.65 6.70 -7.12
CA MET A 237 10.73 6.65 -5.98
C MET A 237 10.36 5.21 -5.56
N GLY A 238 10.98 4.18 -6.15
CA GLY A 238 10.66 2.78 -5.89
C GLY A 238 9.27 2.36 -6.35
N ALA A 239 8.67 3.11 -7.27
CA ALA A 239 7.38 2.84 -7.87
C ALA A 239 7.54 2.25 -9.28
N ALA A 240 6.62 1.38 -9.66
CA ALA A 240 6.50 0.85 -11.01
C ALA A 240 5.31 1.51 -11.72
N PRO A 241 5.46 1.94 -13.00
CA PRO A 241 4.32 2.40 -13.78
C PRO A 241 3.36 1.23 -14.05
N VAL A 242 2.05 1.47 -13.90
CA VAL A 242 1.00 0.45 -14.11
C VAL A 242 0.18 0.76 -15.35
N GLY A 243 -0.53 1.86 -15.38
CA GLY A 243 -1.38 2.25 -16.52
C GLY A 243 -2.55 1.29 -16.73
N SER A 244 -3.17 0.79 -15.65
CA SER A 244 -4.29 -0.14 -15.73
C SER A 244 -5.49 0.45 -16.45
N SER A 245 -6.29 -0.39 -17.11
CA SER A 245 -7.58 0.04 -17.63
C SER A 245 -8.54 0.48 -16.51
N PRO A 246 -9.55 1.31 -16.81
CA PRO A 246 -10.57 1.70 -15.83
C PRO A 246 -11.26 0.51 -15.15
N ALA A 247 -11.48 -0.58 -15.91
CA ALA A 247 -12.11 -1.79 -15.39
C ALA A 247 -11.19 -2.55 -14.43
N GLU A 248 -9.92 -2.70 -14.77
CA GLU A 248 -8.92 -3.35 -13.89
C GLU A 248 -8.75 -2.58 -12.60
N PHE A 249 -8.65 -1.24 -12.67
CA PHE A 249 -8.54 -0.41 -11.48
C PHE A 249 -9.79 -0.50 -10.61
N ARG A 250 -10.99 -0.45 -11.20
CA ARG A 250 -12.25 -0.67 -10.47
C ARG A 250 -12.26 -2.01 -9.75
N ASN A 251 -11.82 -3.08 -10.43
CA ASN A 251 -11.76 -4.42 -9.86
C ASN A 251 -10.75 -4.50 -8.69
N LYS A 252 -9.59 -3.82 -8.79
CA LYS A 252 -8.63 -3.70 -7.69
C LYS A 252 -9.29 -3.03 -6.48
N LEU A 253 -9.92 -1.86 -6.66
CA LEU A 253 -10.60 -1.15 -5.59
C LEU A 253 -11.67 -2.02 -4.91
N ALA A 254 -12.46 -2.74 -5.69
CA ALA A 254 -13.50 -3.65 -5.15
C ALA A 254 -12.92 -4.81 -4.33
N ARG A 255 -11.80 -5.40 -4.78
CA ARG A 255 -11.10 -6.45 -4.02
C ARG A 255 -10.56 -5.90 -2.70
N GLU A 256 -9.90 -4.73 -2.72
CA GLU A 256 -9.38 -4.08 -1.51
C GLU A 256 -10.49 -3.81 -0.50
N LEU A 257 -11.62 -3.23 -0.92
CA LEU A 257 -12.77 -3.01 -0.04
C LEU A 257 -13.28 -4.31 0.59
N THR A 258 -13.33 -5.41 -0.18
CA THR A 258 -13.75 -6.72 0.34
C THR A 258 -12.78 -7.27 1.40
N VAL A 259 -11.49 -7.07 1.20
CA VAL A 259 -10.44 -7.48 2.15
C VAL A 259 -10.49 -6.61 3.40
N PHE A 260 -10.54 -5.29 3.24
CA PHE A 260 -10.53 -4.33 4.36
C PHE A 260 -11.78 -4.40 5.21
N ALA A 261 -12.95 -4.69 4.62
CA ALA A 261 -14.18 -4.93 5.37
C ALA A 261 -14.07 -6.06 6.40
N LYS A 262 -13.20 -7.06 6.15
CA LYS A 262 -12.95 -8.17 7.07
C LYS A 262 -11.84 -7.87 8.08
N ILE A 263 -10.79 -7.17 7.65
CA ILE A 263 -9.58 -7.00 8.44
C ILE A 263 -9.70 -5.83 9.41
N ILE A 264 -10.20 -4.67 8.97
CA ILE A 264 -10.22 -3.46 9.79
C ILE A 264 -11.04 -3.63 11.08
N PRO A 265 -12.23 -4.26 11.07
CA PRO A 265 -12.95 -4.58 12.31
C PRO A 265 -12.18 -5.53 13.23
N ALA A 266 -11.48 -6.51 12.65
CA ALA A 266 -10.68 -7.47 13.43
C ALA A 266 -9.44 -6.84 14.08
N LEU A 267 -8.95 -5.72 13.58
CA LEU A 267 -7.83 -4.96 14.12
C LEU A 267 -8.22 -4.05 15.30
N GLY A 268 -9.51 -3.92 15.61
CA GLY A 268 -9.99 -3.00 16.65
C GLY A 268 -9.66 -1.53 16.35
N LEU A 269 -9.45 -1.17 15.09
CA LEU A 269 -9.23 0.21 14.68
C LEU A 269 -10.50 1.02 14.97
N GLN A 270 -10.37 2.03 15.83
CA GLN A 270 -11.49 2.87 16.23
C GLN A 270 -12.09 3.57 15.01
N ARG A 271 -13.43 3.53 14.96
CA ARG A 271 -14.20 4.33 14.02
C ARG A 271 -14.46 5.68 14.68
N ASN A 272 -13.89 6.73 14.10
CA ASN A 272 -14.16 8.12 14.49
C ASN A 272 -15.48 8.60 13.88
#